data_b6102fbb8721bb28e2fd3532fd904619
#
_entry.id   b6102fbb8721bb28e2fd3532fd904619
#
_cell.length_a   1.000
_cell.length_b   1.000
_cell.length_c   1.000
_cell.angle_alpha   90.00
_cell.angle_beta   90.00
_cell.angle_gamma   90.00
#
_symmetry.space_group_name_H-M   'P 1'
#
loop_
_entity.id
_entity.type
_entity.pdbx_description
1 polymer ?
#
loop_
_entity_poly.entity_id
_entity_poly.type
_entity_poly.pdbx_seq_one_letter_code
_entity_poly.pdbx_strand_id
1 'polypeptide(L)'
;MPCLAECGGLMYLGKEIIDTDGESWPMVNVINSKFSDSGKLSRFGYTELCSEKNSMILPAQGVVRGHEFHRWDGDNCGNAFRATKTNGDSYRCMFSMNNIVAGFPHLYYYSNPEVPCRFVEACIEYSKKSS
;
A
#
# COMPACT_ATOMS: atom_id res chain seq x y z
N MET A 1 -4.92 -14.00 8.05
CA MET A 1 -3.57 -14.16 7.48
C MET A 1 -2.99 -12.77 7.24
N PRO A 2 -1.72 -12.51 7.58
CA PRO A 2 -1.04 -11.27 7.21
C PRO A 2 -0.94 -11.10 5.71
N CYS A 3 -1.12 -9.86 5.24
CA CYS A 3 -1.07 -9.51 3.83
C CYS A 3 -0.36 -8.17 3.64
N LEU A 4 0.64 -8.15 2.78
CA LEU A 4 1.31 -6.95 2.29
C LEU A 4 1.12 -6.88 0.79
N ALA A 5 0.44 -5.85 0.30
CA ALA A 5 0.05 -5.73 -1.10
C ALA A 5 0.50 -4.40 -1.70
N GLU A 6 1.29 -4.46 -2.76
CA GLU A 6 1.83 -3.31 -3.45
C GLU A 6 1.27 -3.19 -4.86
N CYS A 7 0.98 -1.96 -5.30
CA CYS A 7 0.57 -1.59 -6.66
C CYS A 7 -0.62 -2.45 -7.18
N GLY A 8 -0.37 -3.39 -8.09
CA GLY A 8 -1.39 -4.31 -8.58
C GLY A 8 -2.05 -5.14 -7.48
N GLY A 9 -1.30 -5.48 -6.43
CA GLY A 9 -1.84 -6.17 -5.26
C GLY A 9 -2.87 -5.33 -4.49
N LEU A 10 -2.65 -4.01 -4.37
CA LEU A 10 -3.65 -3.10 -3.84
C LEU A 10 -4.93 -3.12 -4.68
N MET A 11 -4.80 -3.01 -6.00
CA MET A 11 -5.96 -3.00 -6.90
C MET A 11 -6.75 -4.29 -6.82
N TYR A 12 -6.07 -5.43 -6.71
CA TYR A 12 -6.70 -6.74 -6.52
C TYR A 12 -7.52 -6.83 -5.23
N LEU A 13 -7.04 -6.22 -4.14
CA LEU A 13 -7.76 -6.15 -2.86
C LEU A 13 -8.91 -5.14 -2.86
N GLY A 14 -8.98 -4.28 -3.85
CA GLY A 14 -10.02 -3.26 -4.01
C GLY A 14 -11.39 -3.82 -4.31
N LYS A 15 -12.33 -2.93 -4.51
CA LYS A 15 -13.72 -3.26 -4.84
C LYS A 15 -13.88 -3.66 -6.30
N GLU A 16 -13.33 -2.86 -7.19
CA GLU A 16 -13.40 -3.07 -8.64
C GLU A 16 -12.27 -2.35 -9.39
N ILE A 17 -11.94 -2.85 -10.56
CA ILE A 17 -11.08 -2.19 -11.53
C ILE A 17 -11.94 -1.81 -12.73
N ILE A 18 -11.83 -0.54 -13.15
CA ILE A 18 -12.44 -0.04 -14.38
C ILE A 18 -11.36 0.01 -15.43
N ASP A 19 -11.51 -0.79 -16.48
CA ASP A 19 -10.52 -0.89 -17.54
C ASP A 19 -10.54 0.31 -18.51
N THR A 20 -9.66 0.28 -19.50
CA THR A 20 -9.55 1.36 -20.50
C THR A 20 -10.76 1.50 -21.40
N ASP A 21 -11.58 0.47 -21.51
CA ASP A 21 -12.84 0.48 -22.28
C ASP A 21 -14.03 0.92 -21.42
N GLY A 22 -13.79 1.19 -20.13
CA GLY A 22 -14.80 1.62 -19.16
C GLY A 22 -15.59 0.46 -18.56
N GLU A 23 -15.19 -0.78 -18.80
CA GLU A 23 -15.82 -1.94 -18.18
C GLU A 23 -15.32 -2.14 -16.76
N SER A 24 -16.24 -2.50 -15.87
CA SER A 24 -15.95 -2.72 -14.45
C SER A 24 -15.78 -4.21 -14.16
N TRP A 25 -14.68 -4.53 -13.49
CA TRP A 25 -14.33 -5.89 -13.08
C TRP A 25 -14.28 -5.98 -11.56
N PRO A 26 -15.14 -6.80 -10.92
CA PRO A 26 -15.13 -6.94 -9.47
C PRO A 26 -13.85 -7.59 -9.00
N MET A 27 -13.30 -7.05 -7.89
CA MET A 27 -12.12 -7.56 -7.21
C MET A 27 -12.49 -8.19 -5.86
N VAL A 28 -11.52 -8.41 -4.99
CA VAL A 28 -11.73 -9.10 -3.69
C VAL A 28 -12.63 -8.31 -2.72
N ASN A 29 -12.71 -7.00 -2.89
CA ASN A 29 -13.55 -6.09 -2.08
C ASN A 29 -13.23 -6.09 -0.57
N VAL A 30 -11.96 -6.19 -0.23
CA VAL A 30 -11.46 -6.02 1.14
C VAL A 30 -11.19 -4.55 1.44
N ILE A 31 -10.72 -3.82 0.43
CA ILE A 31 -10.46 -2.38 0.46
C ILE A 31 -11.58 -1.69 -0.32
N ASN A 32 -12.26 -0.75 0.33
CA ASN A 32 -13.32 0.03 -0.31
C ASN A 32 -12.71 1.13 -1.20
N SER A 33 -12.17 0.72 -2.32
CA SER A 33 -11.63 1.61 -3.35
C SER A 33 -11.85 1.03 -4.73
N LYS A 34 -12.13 1.90 -5.70
CA LYS A 34 -12.22 1.59 -7.12
C LYS A 34 -11.00 2.14 -7.83
N PHE A 35 -10.45 1.40 -8.75
CA PHE A 35 -9.24 1.77 -9.48
C PHE A 35 -9.52 1.87 -10.98
N SER A 36 -8.96 2.90 -11.61
CA SER A 36 -9.07 3.11 -13.06
C SER A 36 -7.79 3.65 -13.65
N ASP A 37 -7.61 3.45 -14.96
CA ASP A 37 -6.51 4.09 -15.68
C ASP A 37 -6.79 5.60 -15.78
N SER A 38 -5.89 6.40 -15.26
CA SER A 38 -5.99 7.86 -15.31
C SER A 38 -5.66 8.46 -16.68
N GLY A 39 -5.25 7.63 -17.64
CA GLY A 39 -4.81 8.06 -18.99
C GLY A 39 -3.44 8.72 -19.03
N LYS A 40 -2.84 8.97 -17.88
CA LYS A 40 -1.51 9.60 -17.72
C LYS A 40 -0.77 8.99 -16.54
N LEU A 41 0.50 9.32 -16.38
CA LEU A 41 1.27 8.93 -15.22
C LEU A 41 0.72 9.65 -13.98
N SER A 42 0.06 8.92 -13.07
CA SER A 42 -0.56 9.48 -11.87
C SER A 42 0.49 9.87 -10.84
N ARG A 43 1.45 8.98 -10.59
CA ARG A 43 2.56 9.23 -9.68
C ARG A 43 3.84 8.59 -10.17
N PHE A 44 4.94 9.31 -9.92
CA PHE A 44 6.27 8.86 -10.30
C PHE A 44 7.30 9.37 -9.32
N GLY A 45 8.26 8.51 -8.96
CA GLY A 45 9.48 8.85 -8.28
C GLY A 45 9.63 8.22 -6.90
N TYR A 46 10.72 8.60 -6.26
CA TYR A 46 11.08 8.13 -4.93
C TYR A 46 10.37 8.92 -3.85
N THR A 47 10.00 8.22 -2.79
CA THR A 47 9.33 8.80 -1.62
C THR A 47 9.90 8.23 -0.33
N GLU A 48 9.82 9.02 0.72
CA GLU A 48 9.97 8.56 2.09
C GLU A 48 8.58 8.41 2.70
N LEU A 49 8.29 7.21 3.20
CA LEU A 49 6.98 6.83 3.74
C LEU A 49 7.06 6.74 5.26
N CYS A 50 6.34 7.60 5.94
CA CYS A 50 6.25 7.63 7.39
C CYS A 50 4.89 7.05 7.83
N SER A 51 4.90 6.05 8.69
CA SER A 51 3.68 5.47 9.26
C SER A 51 3.07 6.44 10.28
N GLU A 52 1.82 6.84 10.08
CA GLU A 52 1.15 7.78 11.00
C GLU A 52 0.72 7.11 12.30
N LYS A 53 0.51 5.78 12.26
CA LYS A 53 0.11 4.95 13.40
C LYS A 53 0.89 3.64 13.39
N ASN A 54 0.81 2.89 14.48
CA ASN A 54 1.32 1.52 14.48
C ASN A 54 0.62 0.70 13.39
N SER A 55 1.40 0.03 12.59
CA SER A 55 0.97 -0.90 11.54
C SER A 55 1.64 -2.25 11.70
N MET A 56 1.20 -3.23 10.93
CA MET A 56 1.82 -4.55 10.91
C MET A 56 3.31 -4.50 10.55
N ILE A 57 3.72 -3.55 9.69
CA ILE A 57 5.07 -3.48 9.15
C ILE A 57 5.95 -2.39 9.78
N LEU A 58 5.36 -1.39 10.42
CA LEU A 58 6.11 -0.28 11.05
C LEU A 58 5.39 0.24 12.30
N PRO A 59 6.15 0.66 13.32
CA PRO A 59 5.58 1.43 14.42
C PRO A 59 5.16 2.84 13.95
N ALA A 60 4.38 3.53 14.75
CA ALA A 60 4.09 4.95 14.53
C ALA A 60 5.40 5.75 14.39
N GLN A 61 5.46 6.64 13.41
CA GLN A 61 6.64 7.44 13.01
C GLN A 61 7.79 6.61 12.42
N GLY A 62 7.61 5.30 12.24
CA GLY A 62 8.56 4.47 11.50
C GLY A 62 8.59 4.88 10.02
N VAL A 63 9.78 4.82 9.43
CA VAL A 63 10.04 5.32 8.07
C VAL A 63 10.60 4.22 7.18
N VAL A 64 10.14 4.15 5.95
CA VAL A 64 10.69 3.31 4.89
C VAL A 64 10.71 4.09 3.58
N ARG A 65 11.70 3.86 2.74
CA ARG A 65 11.74 4.44 1.39
C ARG A 65 10.93 3.59 0.43
N GLY A 66 10.38 4.22 -0.59
CA GLY A 66 9.63 3.56 -1.65
C GLY A 66 9.73 4.28 -2.98
N HIS A 67 9.12 3.67 -3.97
CA HIS A 67 9.05 4.19 -5.31
C HIS A 67 7.65 3.99 -5.86
N GLU A 68 7.11 4.99 -6.54
CA GLU A 68 5.84 4.88 -7.28
C GLU A 68 6.09 5.08 -8.76
N PHE A 69 5.44 4.25 -9.57
CA PHE A 69 5.37 4.39 -11.02
C PHE A 69 4.07 3.73 -11.50
N HIS A 70 2.99 4.51 -11.57
CA HIS A 70 1.70 3.96 -11.99
C HIS A 70 0.84 4.98 -12.74
N ARG A 71 0.08 4.48 -13.69
CA ARG A 71 -0.94 5.21 -14.43
C ARG A 71 -2.34 5.02 -13.83
N TRP A 72 -2.52 3.90 -13.15
CA TRP A 72 -3.76 3.60 -12.45
C TRP A 72 -3.85 4.43 -11.18
N ASP A 73 -5.06 4.86 -10.84
CA ASP A 73 -5.31 5.60 -9.61
C ASP A 73 -6.61 5.11 -8.96
N GLY A 74 -6.79 5.44 -7.69
CA GLY A 74 -7.96 5.05 -6.90
C GLY A 74 -8.76 6.26 -6.47
N ASP A 75 -10.07 6.10 -6.32
CA ASP A 75 -10.93 7.08 -5.66
C ASP A 75 -10.57 7.26 -4.18
N ASN A 76 -9.91 6.27 -3.60
CA ASN A 76 -9.29 6.30 -2.28
C ASN A 76 -7.96 5.54 -2.32
N CYS A 77 -6.87 6.18 -1.97
CA CYS A 77 -5.53 5.58 -1.92
C CYS A 77 -5.01 5.35 -0.49
N GLY A 78 -5.88 5.50 0.52
CA GLY A 78 -5.53 5.32 1.92
C GLY A 78 -4.92 6.55 2.57
N ASN A 79 -4.74 6.46 3.88
CA ASN A 79 -4.24 7.55 4.71
C ASN A 79 -3.36 7.10 5.88
N ALA A 80 -2.92 5.85 5.87
CA ALA A 80 -2.16 5.26 6.98
C ALA A 80 -0.70 5.74 7.02
N PHE A 81 -0.18 6.20 5.88
CA PHE A 81 1.19 6.67 5.71
C PHE A 81 1.20 8.07 5.09
N ARG A 82 2.21 8.84 5.44
CA ARG A 82 2.57 10.09 4.76
C ARG A 82 3.78 9.83 3.87
N ALA A 83 3.60 10.02 2.57
CA ALA A 83 4.68 10.00 1.61
C ALA A 83 5.23 11.40 1.40
N THR A 84 6.54 11.56 1.43
CA THR A 84 7.24 12.82 1.13
C THR A 84 8.20 12.59 -0.01
N LYS A 85 8.04 13.37 -1.08
CA LYS A 85 8.91 13.35 -2.25
C LYS A 85 10.20 14.12 -2.00
N THR A 86 11.20 13.91 -2.85
CA THR A 86 12.50 14.63 -2.79
C THR A 86 12.37 16.13 -2.97
N ASN A 87 11.33 16.63 -3.64
CA ASN A 87 11.04 18.07 -3.80
C ASN A 87 10.27 18.67 -2.60
N GLY A 88 9.96 17.88 -1.57
CA GLY A 88 9.24 18.30 -0.38
C GLY A 88 7.72 18.13 -0.44
N ASP A 89 7.14 17.84 -1.61
CA ASP A 89 5.70 17.55 -1.71
C ASP A 89 5.36 16.32 -0.86
N SER A 90 4.22 16.38 -0.18
CA SER A 90 3.75 15.28 0.62
C SER A 90 2.27 14.98 0.39
N TYR A 91 1.91 13.71 0.58
CA TYR A 91 0.54 13.23 0.46
C TYR A 91 0.32 12.03 1.36
N ARG A 92 -0.93 11.75 1.69
CA ARG A 92 -1.30 10.54 2.41
C ARG A 92 -1.57 9.39 1.44
N CYS A 93 -1.21 8.21 1.86
CA CYS A 93 -1.35 6.99 1.06
C CYS A 93 -1.39 5.75 1.96
N MET A 94 -1.57 4.62 1.32
CA MET A 94 -1.59 3.27 1.89
C MET A 94 -2.71 3.05 2.90
N PHE A 95 -3.17 1.83 2.93
CA PHE A 95 -4.11 1.31 3.91
C PHE A 95 -3.37 0.48 4.94
N SER A 96 -3.80 0.56 6.20
CA SER A 96 -3.36 -0.31 7.27
C SER A 96 -4.58 -0.74 8.07
N MET A 97 -4.95 -2.00 7.98
CA MET A 97 -6.12 -2.59 8.61
C MET A 97 -5.72 -3.91 9.25
N ASN A 98 -5.74 -4.00 10.59
CA ASN A 98 -5.39 -5.23 11.30
C ASN A 98 -4.12 -5.91 10.76
N ASN A 99 -4.32 -6.92 9.91
CA ASN A 99 -3.28 -7.75 9.31
C ASN A 99 -3.03 -7.46 7.82
N ILE A 100 -3.53 -6.34 7.29
CA ILE A 100 -3.35 -5.92 5.90
C ILE A 100 -2.66 -4.56 5.87
N VAL A 101 -1.59 -4.47 5.08
CA VAL A 101 -1.01 -3.20 4.64
C VAL A 101 -0.96 -3.22 3.12
N ALA A 102 -1.54 -2.21 2.48
CA ALA A 102 -1.64 -2.15 1.03
C ALA A 102 -1.50 -0.72 0.51
N GLY A 103 -0.85 -0.55 -0.64
CA GLY A 103 -0.69 0.77 -1.26
C GLY A 103 -0.08 0.70 -2.64
N PHE A 104 -0.04 1.83 -3.34
CA PHE A 104 0.67 1.94 -4.62
C PHE A 104 2.19 1.94 -4.48
N PRO A 105 2.81 2.50 -3.42
CA PRO A 105 4.26 2.50 -3.29
C PRO A 105 4.84 1.08 -3.28
N HIS A 106 5.93 0.89 -4.02
CA HIS A 106 6.81 -0.26 -3.89
C HIS A 106 7.85 0.03 -2.81
N LEU A 107 7.86 -0.76 -1.75
CA LEU A 107 8.72 -0.52 -0.59
C LEU A 107 10.14 -1.03 -0.85
N TYR A 108 11.12 -0.20 -0.55
CA TYR A 108 12.52 -0.60 -0.59
C TYR A 108 12.95 -1.12 0.79
N TYR A 109 12.81 -2.41 0.99
CA TYR A 109 13.01 -3.08 2.29
C TYR A 109 14.41 -2.91 2.87
N TYR A 110 15.44 -2.76 2.03
CA TYR A 110 16.79 -2.47 2.49
C TYR A 110 16.94 -1.10 3.15
N SER A 111 16.04 -0.17 2.91
CA SER A 111 16.04 1.13 3.59
C SER A 111 15.59 1.04 5.05
N ASN A 112 14.82 0.00 5.38
CA ASN A 112 14.43 -0.31 6.75
C ASN A 112 14.13 -1.82 6.90
N PRO A 113 15.12 -2.61 7.34
CA PRO A 113 14.96 -4.06 7.54
C PRO A 113 13.91 -4.46 8.58
N GLU A 114 13.45 -3.53 9.42
CA GLU A 114 12.37 -3.77 10.37
C GLU A 114 11.06 -4.15 9.64
N VAL A 115 10.83 -3.60 8.45
CA VAL A 115 9.61 -3.87 7.66
C VAL A 115 9.42 -5.35 7.35
N PRO A 116 10.35 -6.04 6.68
CA PRO A 116 10.21 -7.47 6.42
C PRO A 116 10.27 -8.31 7.70
N CYS A 117 11.05 -7.92 8.71
CA CYS A 117 11.10 -8.63 9.99
C CYS A 117 9.74 -8.64 10.68
N ARG A 118 9.08 -7.50 10.81
CA ARG A 118 7.75 -7.39 11.43
C ARG A 118 6.69 -8.15 10.64
N PHE A 119 6.77 -8.15 9.31
CA PHE A 119 5.85 -8.94 8.48
C PHE A 119 6.00 -10.44 8.75
N VAL A 120 7.23 -10.94 8.81
CA VAL A 120 7.51 -12.36 9.14
C VAL A 120 7.04 -12.69 10.56
N GLU A 121 7.28 -11.83 11.53
CA GLU A 121 6.77 -12.00 12.91
C GLU A 121 5.25 -12.12 12.94
N ALA A 122 4.55 -11.25 12.22
CA ALA A 122 3.08 -11.33 12.11
C ALA A 122 2.62 -12.67 11.49
N CYS A 123 3.35 -13.20 10.50
CA CYS A 123 3.07 -14.51 9.91
C CYS A 123 3.27 -15.64 10.91
N ILE A 124 4.34 -15.59 11.71
CA ILE A 124 4.63 -16.59 12.76
C ILE A 124 3.53 -16.54 13.84
N GLU A 125 3.13 -15.36 14.28
CA GLU A 125 2.05 -15.22 15.27
C GLU A 125 0.72 -15.76 14.74
N TYR A 126 0.41 -15.48 13.47
CA TYR A 126 -0.79 -16.01 12.84
C TYR A 126 -0.78 -17.54 12.79
N SER A 127 0.35 -18.15 12.42
CA SER A 127 0.47 -19.62 12.33
C SER A 127 0.24 -20.29 13.68
N LYS A 128 0.71 -19.71 14.78
CA LYS A 128 0.50 -20.22 16.14
C LYS A 128 -0.96 -20.17 16.59
N LYS A 129 -1.72 -19.18 16.12
CA LYS A 129 -3.15 -19.03 16.45
C LYS A 129 -4.04 -19.94 15.59
N SER A 130 -3.55 -20.37 14.44
CA SER A 130 -4.27 -21.20 13.48
C SER A 130 -3.99 -22.70 13.65
N SER A 131 -3.12 -23.03 14.58
CA SER A 131 -2.82 -24.40 15.04
C SER A 131 -3.54 -24.68 16.34
#